data_5136e01bc7e342d10d293de330e9cfad
#
_entry.id   5136e01bc7e342d10d293de330e9cfad
#
_cell.length_a   1.000
_cell.length_b   1.000
_cell.length_c   1.000
_cell.angle_alpha   90.00
_cell.angle_beta   90.00
_cell.angle_gamma   90.00
#
_symmetry.space_group_name_H-M   'P 1'
#
loop_
_entity.id
_entity.type
_entity.pdbx_description
1 polymer ?
#
loop_
_entity_poly.entity_id
_entity_poly.type
_entity_poly.pdbx_seq_one_letter_code
_entity_poly.pdbx_strand_id
1 'polypeptide(L)'
;MNKTTKKTGKRLSAENIATGKRLLKYIMDLYKYRFIMVFICILLSAVASISVSLSLKYLLDDFIIPLIGQKSPNYTELYQALMVLGTIFLIGVIAAFTYTRMMVYIGQGVLKKVRDDMFEHMQTLPIRYFDQNTNGSIMSLYTNDTDTLRQMISQAIPQALMSFFTIVVTFISMLVLSPLLTVLAVLIIGVLISATKAIGANSGKYFIRQQMALADVTGFIEERMNGQRVIKVFNHEEISEKEFDELNDALFECAANANKYANMMGPVIGNIGNLQFVLTAVLGGLLSVTGVGGITIGVIASYLQFTKSFTQPFMQVAQQFNSIVMALAGAERIFKLIDEEPEQDTGSVTLVNAKKDKNGTITECTERTGMWAWKKPADENGAVTYTELTGDVRFKDVTFGYDKDKIILHDISLFAKPGQKLAFVGSTGAGKTTITNLINRFYDIQSGEILYDGIDITKIRKDDLRRSLGIVLQDTHLFTGTIKDNIRYGKLNATDEEIYNAAKLAHADQFIQMLPNGYDTLLSGDGEELSQGQRQLLSIARAAVADPPVLILDEATSSIDTRTESIVQKGMDNLMKGRTVFVIAHRLSTIRNSNAIIVLDHGRIIERGDHDDLIQQKGTYYQLYTGKLELS
;
A
#
# COMPACT_ATOMS: atom_id res chain seq x y z
N MET A 1 19.14 -23.35 -15.79
CA MET A 1 17.86 -22.61 -15.76
C MET A 1 16.58 -23.45 -15.55
N ASN A 2 16.61 -24.77 -15.42
CA ASN A 2 15.37 -25.60 -15.47
C ASN A 2 14.93 -26.32 -14.18
N LYS A 3 15.62 -26.15 -13.05
CA LYS A 3 15.21 -26.75 -11.76
C LYS A 3 14.62 -25.77 -10.75
N THR A 4 14.91 -24.50 -10.87
CA THR A 4 14.40 -23.43 -9.99
C THR A 4 12.97 -22.99 -10.35
N THR A 5 12.61 -23.00 -11.64
CA THR A 5 11.26 -22.62 -12.14
C THR A 5 10.16 -23.63 -11.76
N LYS A 6 10.47 -24.93 -11.59
CA LYS A 6 9.48 -25.92 -11.15
C LYS A 6 9.16 -25.87 -9.65
N LYS A 7 10.09 -25.42 -8.82
CA LYS A 7 9.86 -25.22 -7.37
C LYS A 7 9.09 -23.93 -7.08
N THR A 8 9.35 -22.85 -7.84
CA THR A 8 8.62 -21.58 -7.73
C THR A 8 7.15 -21.73 -8.14
N GLY A 9 6.85 -22.43 -9.20
CA GLY A 9 5.45 -22.63 -9.65
C GLY A 9 4.56 -23.39 -8.66
N LYS A 10 5.11 -24.39 -7.92
CA LYS A 10 4.36 -25.11 -6.87
C LYS A 10 4.20 -24.29 -5.58
N ARG A 11 5.19 -23.47 -5.22
CA ARG A 11 5.12 -22.58 -4.05
C ARG A 11 4.10 -21.45 -4.29
N LEU A 12 4.16 -20.77 -5.42
CA LEU A 12 3.21 -19.73 -5.81
C LEU A 12 1.75 -20.23 -5.76
N SER A 13 1.49 -21.48 -6.18
CA SER A 13 0.12 -22.01 -6.11
C SER A 13 -0.35 -22.32 -4.68
N ALA A 14 0.55 -22.69 -3.76
CA ALA A 14 0.19 -22.94 -2.37
C ALA A 14 -0.03 -21.64 -1.58
N GLU A 15 0.77 -20.61 -1.82
CA GLU A 15 0.63 -19.27 -1.26
C GLU A 15 -0.67 -18.60 -1.72
N ASN A 16 -0.97 -18.67 -3.01
CA ASN A 16 -2.24 -18.16 -3.56
C ASN A 16 -3.48 -18.84 -2.95
N ILE A 17 -3.42 -20.15 -2.68
CA ILE A 17 -4.51 -20.86 -2.03
C ILE A 17 -4.68 -20.40 -0.56
N ALA A 18 -3.59 -20.21 0.16
CA ALA A 18 -3.63 -19.69 1.54
C ALA A 18 -4.21 -18.27 1.59
N THR A 19 -3.75 -17.39 0.70
CA THR A 19 -4.27 -16.02 0.54
C THR A 19 -5.75 -16.02 0.20
N GLY A 20 -6.18 -16.88 -0.75
CA GLY A 20 -7.59 -17.02 -1.09
C GLY A 20 -8.46 -17.50 0.07
N LYS A 21 -7.98 -18.46 0.87
CA LYS A 21 -8.67 -18.92 2.09
C LYS A 21 -8.80 -17.80 3.14
N ARG A 22 -7.74 -17.02 3.34
CA ARG A 22 -7.75 -15.87 4.25
C ARG A 22 -8.74 -14.80 3.80
N LEU A 23 -8.76 -14.48 2.52
CA LEU A 23 -9.72 -13.54 1.96
C LEU A 23 -11.16 -14.04 2.08
N LEU A 24 -11.40 -15.32 1.81
CA LEU A 24 -12.72 -15.92 2.00
C LEU A 24 -13.15 -15.84 3.48
N LYS A 25 -12.23 -16.04 4.42
CA LYS A 25 -12.51 -15.85 5.85
C LYS A 25 -12.93 -14.41 6.15
N TYR A 26 -12.24 -13.39 5.61
CA TYR A 26 -12.64 -11.98 5.74
C TYR A 26 -14.07 -11.73 5.25
N ILE A 27 -14.42 -12.29 4.08
CA ILE A 27 -15.78 -12.17 3.53
C ILE A 27 -16.81 -12.84 4.45
N MET A 28 -16.51 -14.05 4.92
CA MET A 28 -17.43 -14.85 5.75
C MET A 28 -17.61 -14.24 7.16
N ASP A 29 -16.55 -13.72 7.77
CA ASP A 29 -16.63 -13.11 9.10
C ASP A 29 -17.50 -11.84 9.07
N LEU A 30 -17.42 -11.04 8.00
CA LEU A 30 -18.15 -9.78 7.87
C LEU A 30 -19.57 -9.95 7.30
N TYR A 31 -19.75 -10.87 6.33
CA TYR A 31 -20.96 -10.90 5.48
C TYR A 31 -21.53 -12.30 5.25
N LYS A 32 -21.35 -13.25 6.21
CA LYS A 32 -21.75 -14.66 6.10
C LYS A 32 -23.17 -14.86 5.54
N TYR A 33 -24.17 -14.24 6.14
CA TYR A 33 -25.56 -14.42 5.72
C TYR A 33 -25.84 -13.82 4.34
N ARG A 34 -25.27 -12.66 4.03
CA ARG A 34 -25.42 -12.04 2.72
C ARG A 34 -24.74 -12.86 1.64
N PHE A 35 -23.57 -13.44 1.93
CA PHE A 35 -22.86 -14.28 0.98
C PHE A 35 -23.60 -15.60 0.68
N ILE A 36 -24.22 -16.22 1.70
CA ILE A 36 -25.10 -17.39 1.50
C ILE A 36 -26.31 -17.02 0.64
N MET A 37 -26.93 -15.88 0.88
CA MET A 37 -28.06 -15.40 0.07
C MET A 37 -27.64 -15.15 -1.39
N VAL A 38 -26.46 -14.59 -1.62
CA VAL A 38 -25.87 -14.44 -2.96
C VAL A 38 -25.74 -15.79 -3.66
N PHE A 39 -25.22 -16.80 -2.96
CA PHE A 39 -25.07 -18.14 -3.50
C PHE A 39 -26.42 -18.74 -3.93
N ILE A 40 -27.46 -18.60 -3.11
CA ILE A 40 -28.82 -19.06 -3.44
C ILE A 40 -29.39 -18.28 -4.64
N CYS A 41 -29.22 -16.96 -4.67
CA CYS A 41 -29.69 -16.14 -5.78
C CYS A 41 -28.98 -16.45 -7.10
N ILE A 42 -27.67 -16.74 -7.08
CA ILE A 42 -26.92 -17.17 -8.26
C ILE A 42 -27.44 -18.51 -8.76
N LEU A 43 -27.67 -19.48 -7.87
CA LEU A 43 -28.25 -20.79 -8.24
C LEU A 43 -29.63 -20.63 -8.85
N LEU A 44 -30.51 -19.84 -8.24
CA LEU A 44 -31.86 -19.57 -8.78
C LEU A 44 -31.81 -18.91 -10.16
N SER A 45 -30.91 -17.93 -10.33
CA SER A 45 -30.73 -17.26 -11.62
C SER A 45 -30.20 -18.20 -12.71
N ALA A 46 -29.23 -19.09 -12.34
CA ALA A 46 -28.73 -20.10 -13.26
C ALA A 46 -29.82 -21.11 -13.71
N VAL A 47 -30.62 -21.61 -12.75
CA VAL A 47 -31.73 -22.50 -13.03
C VAL A 47 -32.77 -21.81 -13.91
N ALA A 48 -33.17 -20.58 -13.60
CA ALA A 48 -34.11 -19.81 -14.39
C ALA A 48 -33.63 -19.58 -15.82
N SER A 49 -32.36 -19.25 -16.00
CA SER A 49 -31.77 -19.06 -17.34
C SER A 49 -31.81 -20.32 -18.20
N ILE A 50 -31.58 -21.49 -17.60
CA ILE A 50 -31.57 -22.77 -18.31
C ILE A 50 -32.97 -23.29 -18.53
N SER A 51 -33.92 -22.97 -17.64
CA SER A 51 -35.34 -23.35 -17.81
C SER A 51 -35.93 -22.83 -19.11
N VAL A 52 -35.48 -21.70 -19.64
CA VAL A 52 -35.87 -21.19 -20.96
C VAL A 52 -35.46 -22.16 -22.06
N SER A 53 -34.24 -22.70 -22.02
CA SER A 53 -33.76 -23.68 -23.02
C SER A 53 -34.48 -25.04 -22.89
N LEU A 54 -34.79 -25.47 -21.68
CA LEU A 54 -35.51 -26.69 -21.39
C LEU A 54 -36.98 -26.60 -21.79
N SER A 55 -37.61 -25.45 -21.57
CA SER A 55 -39.03 -25.22 -21.92
C SER A 55 -39.30 -25.32 -23.42
N LEU A 56 -38.28 -25.13 -24.27
CA LEU A 56 -38.44 -25.21 -25.72
C LEU A 56 -38.91 -26.60 -26.15
N LYS A 57 -38.42 -27.67 -25.48
CA LYS A 57 -38.93 -29.04 -25.69
C LYS A 57 -40.41 -29.12 -25.38
N TYR A 58 -40.81 -28.73 -24.18
CA TYR A 58 -42.20 -28.84 -23.73
C TYR A 58 -43.13 -27.96 -24.56
N LEU A 59 -42.71 -26.71 -24.88
CA LEU A 59 -43.49 -25.81 -25.70
C LEU A 59 -43.74 -26.36 -27.12
N LEU A 60 -42.72 -26.97 -27.74
CA LEU A 60 -42.86 -27.53 -29.09
C LEU A 60 -43.62 -28.83 -29.06
N ASP A 61 -43.20 -29.82 -28.24
CA ASP A 61 -43.74 -31.18 -28.31
C ASP A 61 -45.12 -31.30 -27.67
N ASP A 62 -45.38 -30.65 -26.54
CA ASP A 62 -46.59 -30.84 -25.74
C ASP A 62 -47.68 -29.80 -26.05
N PHE A 63 -47.31 -28.58 -26.53
CA PHE A 63 -48.28 -27.52 -26.76
C PHE A 63 -48.40 -27.08 -28.22
N ILE A 64 -47.30 -26.87 -28.97
CA ILE A 64 -47.36 -26.30 -30.32
C ILE A 64 -47.68 -27.39 -31.37
N ILE A 65 -46.95 -28.50 -31.39
CA ILE A 65 -47.12 -29.55 -32.39
C ILE A 65 -48.54 -30.12 -32.35
N PRO A 66 -49.16 -30.40 -31.18
CA PRO A 66 -50.55 -30.91 -31.13
C PRO A 66 -51.58 -29.92 -31.62
N LEU A 67 -51.32 -28.62 -31.67
CA LEU A 67 -52.25 -27.61 -32.19
C LEU A 67 -52.19 -27.45 -33.70
N ILE A 68 -51.15 -27.97 -34.34
CA ILE A 68 -50.97 -27.88 -35.79
C ILE A 68 -52.04 -28.79 -36.51
N GLY A 69 -52.84 -28.17 -37.38
CA GLY A 69 -53.84 -28.84 -38.14
C GLY A 69 -55.22 -28.97 -37.50
N GLN A 70 -55.45 -28.48 -36.29
CA GLN A 70 -56.76 -28.38 -35.65
C GLN A 70 -57.61 -27.26 -36.27
N LYS A 71 -58.87 -27.53 -36.56
CA LYS A 71 -59.80 -26.54 -37.15
C LYS A 71 -60.19 -25.41 -36.14
N SER A 72 -60.13 -25.68 -34.84
CA SER A 72 -60.40 -24.70 -33.77
C SER A 72 -59.43 -24.96 -32.58
N PRO A 73 -58.18 -24.43 -32.64
CA PRO A 73 -57.18 -24.69 -31.62
C PRO A 73 -57.52 -24.01 -30.31
N ASN A 74 -57.39 -24.73 -29.18
CA ASN A 74 -57.52 -24.14 -27.85
C ASN A 74 -56.14 -23.74 -27.32
N TYR A 75 -55.92 -22.44 -27.17
CA TYR A 75 -54.62 -21.87 -26.72
C TYR A 75 -54.51 -21.74 -25.20
N THR A 76 -55.50 -22.16 -24.40
CA THR A 76 -55.53 -21.93 -22.94
C THR A 76 -54.33 -22.56 -22.24
N GLU A 77 -53.99 -23.82 -22.59
CA GLU A 77 -52.87 -24.54 -22.00
C GLU A 77 -51.51 -23.90 -22.37
N LEU A 78 -51.37 -23.45 -23.63
CA LEU A 78 -50.18 -22.72 -24.09
C LEU A 78 -50.00 -21.40 -23.32
N TYR A 79 -51.08 -20.62 -23.10
CA TYR A 79 -51.02 -19.41 -22.32
C TYR A 79 -50.62 -19.69 -20.87
N GLN A 80 -51.12 -20.73 -20.24
CA GLN A 80 -50.75 -21.14 -18.90
C GLN A 80 -49.26 -21.51 -18.82
N ALA A 81 -48.75 -22.30 -19.77
CA ALA A 81 -47.33 -22.64 -19.83
C ALA A 81 -46.44 -21.42 -20.01
N LEU A 82 -46.83 -20.47 -20.87
CA LEU A 82 -46.10 -19.20 -21.04
C LEU A 82 -46.11 -18.33 -19.78
N MET A 83 -47.23 -18.28 -19.04
CA MET A 83 -47.33 -17.55 -17.76
C MET A 83 -46.40 -18.14 -16.69
N VAL A 84 -46.36 -19.50 -16.60
CA VAL A 84 -45.42 -20.18 -15.68
C VAL A 84 -43.98 -19.88 -16.04
N LEU A 85 -43.62 -19.95 -17.32
CA LEU A 85 -42.29 -19.63 -17.81
C LEU A 85 -41.92 -18.18 -17.54
N GLY A 86 -42.84 -17.24 -17.78
CA GLY A 86 -42.66 -15.82 -17.46
C GLY A 86 -42.41 -15.56 -15.97
N THR A 87 -43.12 -16.33 -15.11
CA THR A 87 -42.92 -16.23 -13.66
C THR A 87 -41.52 -16.73 -13.23
N ILE A 88 -41.08 -17.89 -13.79
CA ILE A 88 -39.73 -18.42 -13.53
C ILE A 88 -38.65 -17.41 -13.98
N PHE A 89 -38.86 -16.83 -15.17
CA PHE A 89 -37.92 -15.81 -15.68
C PHE A 89 -37.88 -14.55 -14.81
N LEU A 90 -39.04 -14.08 -14.35
CA LEU A 90 -39.13 -12.93 -13.44
C LEU A 90 -38.38 -13.20 -12.12
N ILE A 91 -38.56 -14.38 -11.54
CA ILE A 91 -37.80 -14.80 -10.34
C ILE A 91 -36.30 -14.80 -10.63
N GLY A 92 -35.87 -15.29 -11.80
CA GLY A 92 -34.48 -15.27 -12.24
C GLY A 92 -33.90 -13.86 -12.34
N VAL A 93 -34.64 -12.91 -12.89
CA VAL A 93 -34.26 -11.51 -13.02
C VAL A 93 -34.12 -10.85 -11.64
N ILE A 94 -35.11 -11.06 -10.74
CA ILE A 94 -35.06 -10.54 -9.37
C ILE A 94 -33.85 -11.13 -8.62
N ALA A 95 -33.60 -12.41 -8.76
CA ALA A 95 -32.44 -13.07 -8.17
C ALA A 95 -31.12 -12.50 -8.72
N ALA A 96 -31.03 -12.27 -10.04
CA ALA A 96 -29.87 -11.67 -10.69
C ALA A 96 -29.61 -10.24 -10.17
N PHE A 97 -30.63 -9.41 -10.10
CA PHE A 97 -30.54 -8.07 -9.56
C PHE A 97 -30.07 -8.11 -8.09
N THR A 98 -30.65 -8.98 -7.28
CA THR A 98 -30.36 -9.10 -5.85
C THR A 98 -28.91 -9.52 -5.61
N TYR A 99 -28.41 -10.58 -6.25
CA TYR A 99 -27.03 -11.02 -6.01
C TYR A 99 -26.01 -9.99 -6.52
N THR A 100 -26.27 -9.36 -7.67
CA THR A 100 -25.38 -8.32 -8.21
C THR A 100 -25.26 -7.15 -7.26
N ARG A 101 -26.40 -6.62 -6.79
CA ARG A 101 -26.41 -5.53 -5.80
C ARG A 101 -25.71 -5.91 -4.50
N MET A 102 -25.96 -7.12 -3.99
CA MET A 102 -25.33 -7.59 -2.76
C MET A 102 -23.82 -7.77 -2.90
N MET A 103 -23.34 -8.29 -4.02
CA MET A 103 -21.91 -8.48 -4.25
C MET A 103 -21.14 -7.16 -4.34
N VAL A 104 -21.75 -6.13 -4.93
CA VAL A 104 -21.17 -4.77 -4.89
C VAL A 104 -21.05 -4.28 -3.45
N TYR A 105 -22.11 -4.46 -2.65
CA TYR A 105 -22.11 -4.03 -1.24
C TYR A 105 -21.08 -4.81 -0.40
N ILE A 106 -21.01 -6.12 -0.58
CA ILE A 106 -20.01 -6.98 0.08
C ILE A 106 -18.59 -6.55 -0.33
N GLY A 107 -18.35 -6.37 -1.63
CA GLY A 107 -17.06 -5.96 -2.16
C GLY A 107 -16.57 -4.64 -1.55
N GLN A 108 -17.41 -3.60 -1.57
CA GLN A 108 -17.05 -2.30 -1.00
C GLN A 108 -16.83 -2.36 0.52
N GLY A 109 -17.64 -3.14 1.24
CA GLY A 109 -17.50 -3.29 2.68
C GLY A 109 -16.23 -4.05 3.10
N VAL A 110 -15.85 -5.10 2.36
CA VAL A 110 -14.58 -5.80 2.58
C VAL A 110 -13.41 -4.87 2.28
N LEU A 111 -13.45 -4.09 1.19
CA LEU A 111 -12.39 -3.14 0.88
C LEU A 111 -12.24 -2.05 1.93
N LYS A 112 -13.38 -1.52 2.42
CA LYS A 112 -13.31 -0.56 3.54
C LYS A 112 -12.55 -1.16 4.71
N LYS A 113 -12.94 -2.37 5.16
CA LYS A 113 -12.28 -3.02 6.30
C LYS A 113 -10.79 -3.29 6.04
N VAL A 114 -10.43 -3.75 4.84
CA VAL A 114 -9.03 -3.97 4.45
C VAL A 114 -8.22 -2.67 4.51
N ARG A 115 -8.78 -1.55 4.01
CA ARG A 115 -8.11 -0.25 4.09
C ARG A 115 -7.98 0.25 5.52
N ASP A 116 -9.02 0.08 6.34
CA ASP A 116 -8.99 0.43 7.75
C ASP A 116 -7.89 -0.36 8.47
N ASP A 117 -7.83 -1.70 8.28
CA ASP A 117 -6.82 -2.57 8.89
C ASP A 117 -5.40 -2.23 8.44
N MET A 118 -5.21 -1.98 7.12
CA MET A 118 -3.90 -1.54 6.60
C MET A 118 -3.46 -0.22 7.21
N PHE A 119 -4.35 0.77 7.30
CA PHE A 119 -4.02 2.09 7.80
C PHE A 119 -3.72 2.06 9.31
N GLU A 120 -4.56 1.38 10.09
CA GLU A 120 -4.35 1.20 11.52
C GLU A 120 -3.01 0.50 11.79
N HIS A 121 -2.74 -0.59 11.08
CA HIS A 121 -1.50 -1.33 11.26
C HIS A 121 -0.28 -0.53 10.80
N MET A 122 -0.37 0.21 9.68
CA MET A 122 0.71 1.06 9.16
C MET A 122 1.17 2.09 10.20
N GLN A 123 0.27 2.61 11.05
CA GLN A 123 0.64 3.56 12.12
C GLN A 123 1.47 2.90 13.24
N THR A 124 1.47 1.58 13.34
CA THR A 124 2.23 0.83 14.35
C THR A 124 3.60 0.37 13.86
N LEU A 125 3.90 0.54 12.57
CA LEU A 125 5.13 0.04 11.97
C LEU A 125 6.36 0.90 12.34
N PRO A 126 7.54 0.27 12.48
CA PRO A 126 8.79 0.98 12.71
C PRO A 126 9.21 1.81 11.49
N ILE A 127 9.96 2.89 11.72
CA ILE A 127 10.51 3.74 10.64
C ILE A 127 11.30 2.93 9.61
N ARG A 128 11.97 1.86 10.04
CA ARG A 128 12.66 0.93 9.14
C ARG A 128 11.80 0.44 7.97
N TYR A 129 10.51 0.22 8.21
CA TYR A 129 9.60 -0.21 7.14
C TYR A 129 9.48 0.86 6.04
N PHE A 130 9.35 2.12 6.44
CA PHE A 130 9.23 3.25 5.51
C PHE A 130 10.54 3.57 4.80
N ASP A 131 11.68 3.36 5.45
CA ASP A 131 13.00 3.52 4.82
C ASP A 131 13.29 2.44 3.78
N GLN A 132 12.73 1.23 3.94
CA GLN A 132 12.91 0.11 3.02
C GLN A 132 11.88 0.06 1.89
N ASN A 133 10.75 0.74 2.02
CA ASN A 133 9.66 0.73 1.05
C ASN A 133 9.38 2.15 0.55
N THR A 134 9.31 2.31 -0.77
CA THR A 134 8.98 3.62 -1.35
C THR A 134 7.51 3.99 -1.09
N ASN A 135 7.23 5.30 -0.92
CA ASN A 135 5.86 5.80 -0.77
C ASN A 135 4.95 5.33 -1.91
N GLY A 136 5.46 5.29 -3.15
CA GLY A 136 4.73 4.79 -4.32
C GLY A 136 4.34 3.32 -4.21
N SER A 137 5.24 2.45 -3.65
CA SER A 137 4.94 1.03 -3.45
C SER A 137 3.85 0.82 -2.39
N ILE A 138 3.90 1.58 -1.29
CA ILE A 138 2.88 1.54 -0.23
C ILE A 138 1.55 2.07 -0.77
N MET A 139 1.56 3.18 -1.51
CA MET A 139 0.35 3.77 -2.09
C MET A 139 -0.32 2.85 -3.11
N SER A 140 0.47 2.05 -3.85
CA SER A 140 -0.05 1.04 -4.78
C SER A 140 -0.90 -0.02 -4.09
N LEU A 141 -0.64 -0.35 -2.80
CA LEU A 141 -1.49 -1.26 -2.02
C LEU A 141 -2.89 -0.67 -1.81
N TYR A 142 -2.97 0.64 -1.51
CA TYR A 142 -4.24 1.34 -1.28
C TYR A 142 -5.04 1.64 -2.55
N THR A 143 -4.37 1.68 -3.72
CA THR A 143 -4.98 2.02 -5.01
C THR A 143 -5.16 0.78 -5.88
N ASN A 144 -4.08 0.32 -6.51
CA ASN A 144 -4.12 -0.73 -7.52
C ASN A 144 -4.51 -2.10 -6.93
N ASP A 145 -3.89 -2.49 -5.81
CA ASP A 145 -4.13 -3.80 -5.22
C ASP A 145 -5.53 -3.92 -4.61
N THR A 146 -6.01 -2.86 -3.95
CA THR A 146 -7.38 -2.82 -3.47
C THR A 146 -8.40 -2.81 -4.61
N ASP A 147 -8.12 -2.17 -5.77
CA ASP A 147 -9.04 -2.17 -6.91
C ASP A 147 -9.11 -3.55 -7.58
N THR A 148 -7.98 -4.25 -7.74
CA THR A 148 -7.99 -5.64 -8.24
C THR A 148 -8.77 -6.57 -7.32
N LEU A 149 -8.67 -6.39 -5.98
CA LEU A 149 -9.49 -7.11 -4.99
C LEU A 149 -10.98 -6.82 -5.18
N ARG A 150 -11.35 -5.57 -5.40
CA ARG A 150 -12.72 -5.16 -5.66
C ARG A 150 -13.29 -5.89 -6.89
N GLN A 151 -12.54 -5.87 -7.98
CA GLN A 151 -12.94 -6.54 -9.23
C GLN A 151 -13.14 -8.04 -9.00
N MET A 152 -12.23 -8.68 -8.28
CA MET A 152 -12.34 -10.10 -7.96
C MET A 152 -13.58 -10.40 -7.12
N ILE A 153 -13.81 -9.67 -6.03
CA ILE A 153 -14.94 -9.92 -5.11
C ILE A 153 -16.27 -9.58 -5.80
N SER A 154 -16.37 -8.39 -6.43
CA SER A 154 -17.65 -7.90 -6.96
C SER A 154 -18.02 -8.47 -8.33
N GLN A 155 -17.05 -8.97 -9.12
CA GLN A 155 -17.29 -9.43 -10.49
C GLN A 155 -16.79 -10.86 -10.73
N ALA A 156 -15.49 -11.14 -10.49
CA ALA A 156 -14.92 -12.43 -10.89
C ALA A 156 -15.49 -13.61 -10.10
N ILE A 157 -15.67 -13.49 -8.78
CA ILE A 157 -16.26 -14.55 -7.95
C ILE A 157 -17.72 -14.85 -8.35
N PRO A 158 -18.64 -13.85 -8.43
CA PRO A 158 -20.01 -14.11 -8.86
C PRO A 158 -20.10 -14.71 -10.26
N GLN A 159 -19.29 -14.21 -11.20
CA GLN A 159 -19.26 -14.70 -12.57
C GLN A 159 -18.76 -16.15 -12.66
N ALA A 160 -17.72 -16.49 -11.88
CA ALA A 160 -17.21 -17.86 -11.80
C ALA A 160 -18.24 -18.81 -11.18
N LEU A 161 -18.93 -18.40 -10.11
CA LEU A 161 -20.02 -19.18 -9.51
C LEU A 161 -21.19 -19.36 -10.46
N MET A 162 -21.62 -18.28 -11.13
CA MET A 162 -22.69 -18.34 -12.13
C MET A 162 -22.33 -19.29 -13.27
N SER A 163 -21.11 -19.20 -13.80
CA SER A 163 -20.60 -20.07 -14.83
C SER A 163 -20.58 -21.54 -14.38
N PHE A 164 -20.11 -21.80 -13.16
CA PHE A 164 -20.10 -23.15 -12.59
C PHE A 164 -21.52 -23.75 -12.51
N PHE A 165 -22.48 -23.01 -11.93
CA PHE A 165 -23.86 -23.50 -11.85
C PHE A 165 -24.50 -23.67 -13.22
N THR A 166 -24.28 -22.74 -14.16
CA THR A 166 -24.76 -22.83 -15.51
C THR A 166 -24.25 -24.12 -16.19
N ILE A 167 -22.95 -24.43 -16.09
CA ILE A 167 -22.36 -25.64 -16.63
C ILE A 167 -23.00 -26.89 -16.01
N VAL A 168 -23.11 -26.95 -14.68
CA VAL A 168 -23.66 -28.12 -13.96
C VAL A 168 -25.12 -28.33 -14.31
N VAL A 169 -25.96 -27.28 -14.25
CA VAL A 169 -27.39 -27.39 -14.51
C VAL A 169 -27.66 -27.74 -16.00
N THR A 170 -26.90 -27.10 -16.92
CA THR A 170 -27.00 -27.43 -18.35
C THR A 170 -26.61 -28.89 -18.61
N PHE A 171 -25.51 -29.37 -18.01
CA PHE A 171 -25.06 -30.75 -18.18
C PHE A 171 -26.08 -31.76 -17.66
N ILE A 172 -26.66 -31.53 -16.48
CA ILE A 172 -27.74 -32.37 -15.93
C ILE A 172 -28.94 -32.36 -16.85
N SER A 173 -29.36 -31.19 -17.35
CA SER A 173 -30.49 -31.05 -18.27
C SER A 173 -30.24 -31.79 -19.58
N MET A 174 -29.03 -31.71 -20.13
CA MET A 174 -28.62 -32.46 -21.33
C MET A 174 -28.70 -33.99 -21.11
N LEU A 175 -28.21 -34.46 -19.95
CA LEU A 175 -28.22 -35.89 -19.62
C LEU A 175 -29.64 -36.44 -19.49
N VAL A 176 -30.55 -35.67 -18.87
CA VAL A 176 -31.96 -36.03 -18.69
C VAL A 176 -32.70 -36.07 -20.02
N LEU A 177 -32.42 -35.12 -20.92
CA LEU A 177 -33.10 -35.05 -22.22
C LEU A 177 -32.66 -36.14 -23.20
N SER A 178 -31.36 -36.36 -23.35
CA SER A 178 -30.82 -37.40 -24.24
C SER A 178 -29.39 -37.76 -23.86
N PRO A 179 -29.17 -38.92 -23.22
CA PRO A 179 -27.81 -39.40 -22.90
C PRO A 179 -26.94 -39.56 -24.16
N LEU A 180 -27.54 -39.96 -25.28
CA LEU A 180 -26.81 -40.20 -26.53
C LEU A 180 -26.21 -38.90 -27.12
N LEU A 181 -27.00 -37.82 -27.19
CA LEU A 181 -26.50 -36.51 -27.64
C LEU A 181 -25.54 -35.89 -26.62
N THR A 182 -25.64 -36.26 -25.33
CA THR A 182 -24.72 -35.78 -24.29
C THR A 182 -23.30 -36.33 -24.49
N VAL A 183 -23.14 -37.58 -24.97
CA VAL A 183 -21.82 -38.13 -25.30
C VAL A 183 -21.13 -37.29 -26.38
N LEU A 184 -21.85 -36.87 -27.42
CA LEU A 184 -21.30 -35.95 -28.43
C LEU A 184 -20.85 -34.63 -27.79
N ALA A 185 -21.69 -34.05 -26.92
CA ALA A 185 -21.34 -32.81 -26.24
C ALA A 185 -20.06 -32.96 -25.40
N VAL A 186 -19.90 -34.06 -24.66
CA VAL A 186 -18.69 -34.33 -23.83
C VAL A 186 -17.43 -34.46 -24.69
N LEU A 187 -17.52 -35.13 -25.85
CA LEU A 187 -16.39 -35.25 -26.79
C LEU A 187 -15.92 -33.87 -27.27
N ILE A 188 -16.87 -33.02 -27.66
CA ILE A 188 -16.55 -31.67 -28.15
C ILE A 188 -16.01 -30.76 -27.01
N ILE A 189 -16.47 -30.92 -25.76
CA ILE A 189 -15.90 -30.25 -24.60
C ILE A 189 -14.41 -30.62 -24.43
N GLY A 190 -14.06 -31.90 -24.63
CA GLY A 190 -12.67 -32.36 -24.63
C GLY A 190 -11.80 -31.60 -25.65
N VAL A 191 -12.33 -31.42 -26.88
CA VAL A 191 -11.67 -30.61 -27.91
C VAL A 191 -11.54 -29.14 -27.49
N LEU A 192 -12.62 -28.56 -26.95
CA LEU A 192 -12.68 -27.18 -26.51
C LEU A 192 -11.65 -26.89 -25.38
N ILE A 193 -11.57 -27.75 -24.38
CA ILE A 193 -10.60 -27.66 -23.30
C ILE A 193 -9.16 -27.75 -23.83
N SER A 194 -8.92 -28.67 -24.77
CA SER A 194 -7.60 -28.86 -25.37
C SER A 194 -7.18 -27.64 -26.20
N ALA A 195 -8.08 -27.07 -27.01
CA ALA A 195 -7.84 -25.86 -27.78
C ALA A 195 -7.59 -24.66 -26.86
N THR A 196 -8.42 -24.51 -25.83
CA THR A 196 -8.25 -23.40 -24.83
C THR A 196 -6.92 -23.50 -24.11
N LYS A 197 -6.47 -24.68 -23.69
CA LYS A 197 -5.15 -24.88 -23.07
C LYS A 197 -4.01 -24.54 -24.02
N ALA A 198 -4.07 -24.94 -25.26
CA ALA A 198 -3.02 -24.71 -26.25
C ALA A 198 -2.87 -23.19 -26.56
N ILE A 199 -4.00 -22.51 -26.79
CA ILE A 199 -4.01 -21.06 -27.07
C ILE A 199 -3.61 -20.27 -25.80
N GLY A 200 -4.18 -20.61 -24.66
CA GLY A 200 -3.93 -19.93 -23.38
C GLY A 200 -2.48 -20.02 -22.92
N ALA A 201 -1.82 -21.17 -23.12
CA ALA A 201 -0.40 -21.32 -22.78
C ALA A 201 0.50 -20.38 -23.60
N ASN A 202 0.24 -20.22 -24.88
CA ASN A 202 0.98 -19.31 -25.75
C ASN A 202 0.64 -17.84 -25.43
N SER A 203 -0.63 -17.52 -25.27
CA SER A 203 -1.08 -16.18 -24.86
C SER A 203 -0.39 -15.74 -23.57
N GLY A 204 -0.42 -16.55 -22.51
CA GLY A 204 0.22 -16.24 -21.22
C GLY A 204 1.72 -15.98 -21.34
N LYS A 205 2.45 -16.74 -22.16
CA LYS A 205 3.88 -16.53 -22.41
C LYS A 205 4.16 -15.15 -23.02
N TYR A 206 3.38 -14.74 -24.03
CA TYR A 206 3.56 -13.45 -24.68
C TYR A 206 3.07 -12.29 -23.84
N PHE A 207 2.00 -12.46 -23.03
CA PHE A 207 1.57 -11.43 -22.08
C PHE A 207 2.64 -11.11 -21.03
N ILE A 208 3.37 -12.12 -20.51
CA ILE A 208 4.49 -11.88 -19.59
C ILE A 208 5.59 -11.07 -20.28
N ARG A 209 5.93 -11.41 -21.51
CA ARG A 209 6.93 -10.65 -22.30
C ARG A 209 6.49 -9.22 -22.59
N GLN A 210 5.22 -9.04 -22.93
CA GLN A 210 4.63 -7.71 -23.13
C GLN A 210 4.73 -6.87 -21.87
N GLN A 211 4.44 -7.43 -20.69
CA GLN A 211 4.56 -6.70 -19.43
C GLN A 211 6.01 -6.28 -19.13
N MET A 212 6.98 -7.13 -19.43
CA MET A 212 8.40 -6.79 -19.29
C MET A 212 8.78 -5.66 -20.25
N ALA A 213 8.46 -5.78 -21.54
CA ALA A 213 8.76 -4.74 -22.52
C ALA A 213 8.03 -3.41 -22.21
N LEU A 214 6.80 -3.47 -21.66
CA LEU A 214 6.09 -2.27 -21.22
C LEU A 214 6.77 -1.60 -20.02
N ALA A 215 7.31 -2.39 -19.09
CA ALA A 215 8.08 -1.85 -17.97
C ALA A 215 9.37 -1.17 -18.45
N ASP A 216 10.07 -1.76 -19.43
CA ASP A 216 11.28 -1.18 -20.02
C ASP A 216 10.97 0.17 -20.70
N VAL A 217 9.91 0.23 -21.53
CA VAL A 217 9.45 1.47 -22.19
C VAL A 217 9.04 2.52 -21.16
N THR A 218 8.28 2.13 -20.14
CA THR A 218 7.80 3.07 -19.11
C THR A 218 8.96 3.63 -18.29
N GLY A 219 9.91 2.77 -17.88
CA GLY A 219 11.11 3.19 -17.16
C GLY A 219 11.98 4.15 -17.99
N PHE A 220 12.12 3.88 -19.29
CA PHE A 220 12.83 4.77 -20.21
C PHE A 220 12.16 6.15 -20.32
N ILE A 221 10.81 6.16 -20.48
CA ILE A 221 10.05 7.43 -20.55
C ILE A 221 10.24 8.24 -19.26
N GLU A 222 10.12 7.59 -18.08
CA GLU A 222 10.30 8.24 -16.78
C GLU A 222 11.71 8.85 -16.65
N GLU A 223 12.75 8.08 -17.00
CA GLU A 223 14.14 8.56 -16.99
C GLU A 223 14.32 9.78 -17.90
N ARG A 224 13.81 9.71 -19.15
CA ARG A 224 13.95 10.79 -20.13
C ARG A 224 13.12 12.02 -19.75
N MET A 225 11.93 11.85 -19.18
CA MET A 225 11.13 12.97 -18.64
C MET A 225 11.87 13.71 -17.52
N ASN A 226 12.44 12.98 -16.58
CA ASN A 226 13.21 13.57 -15.49
C ASN A 226 14.49 14.23 -16.01
N GLY A 227 15.13 13.64 -17.02
CA GLY A 227 16.34 14.14 -17.68
C GLY A 227 16.10 15.14 -18.80
N GLN A 228 14.88 15.60 -19.07
CA GLN A 228 14.54 16.39 -20.26
C GLN A 228 15.38 17.66 -20.43
N ARG A 229 15.72 18.34 -19.34
CA ARG A 229 16.59 19.52 -19.35
C ARG A 229 18.00 19.18 -19.85
N VAL A 230 18.52 18.02 -19.45
CA VAL A 230 19.85 17.54 -19.87
C VAL A 230 19.84 17.20 -21.36
N ILE A 231 18.81 16.44 -21.81
CA ILE A 231 18.64 16.10 -23.22
C ILE A 231 18.64 17.36 -24.09
N LYS A 232 17.88 18.40 -23.69
CA LYS A 232 17.78 19.67 -24.42
C LYS A 232 19.10 20.44 -24.45
N VAL A 233 19.83 20.51 -23.34
CA VAL A 233 21.11 21.25 -23.29
C VAL A 233 22.18 20.59 -24.17
N PHE A 234 22.16 19.25 -24.24
CA PHE A 234 23.16 18.51 -25.04
C PHE A 234 22.68 18.14 -26.43
N ASN A 235 21.45 18.53 -26.85
CA ASN A 235 20.83 18.23 -28.15
C ASN A 235 20.82 16.71 -28.46
N HIS A 236 20.41 15.89 -27.49
CA HIS A 236 20.38 14.43 -27.63
C HIS A 236 18.98 13.89 -27.96
N GLU A 237 18.07 14.70 -28.52
CA GLU A 237 16.70 14.32 -28.85
C GLU A 237 16.66 13.16 -29.87
N GLU A 238 17.39 13.26 -30.97
CA GLU A 238 17.41 12.23 -32.02
C GLU A 238 17.92 10.87 -31.52
N ILE A 239 18.89 10.89 -30.60
CA ILE A 239 19.42 9.67 -30.01
C ILE A 239 18.36 9.06 -29.09
N SER A 240 17.67 9.89 -28.26
CA SER A 240 16.62 9.45 -27.37
C SER A 240 15.40 8.90 -28.13
N GLU A 241 15.04 9.50 -29.26
CA GLU A 241 13.98 8.99 -30.14
C GLU A 241 14.34 7.61 -30.71
N LYS A 242 15.57 7.44 -31.19
CA LYS A 242 16.01 6.15 -31.73
C LYS A 242 16.01 5.03 -30.66
N GLU A 243 16.52 5.33 -29.47
CA GLU A 243 16.49 4.37 -28.35
C GLU A 243 15.06 4.03 -27.93
N PHE A 244 14.16 5.03 -27.95
CA PHE A 244 12.73 4.81 -27.69
C PHE A 244 12.11 3.91 -28.76
N ASP A 245 12.37 4.14 -30.02
CA ASP A 245 11.83 3.35 -31.15
C ASP A 245 12.25 1.89 -31.03
N GLU A 246 13.50 1.58 -30.66
CA GLU A 246 13.98 0.22 -30.47
C GLU A 246 13.19 -0.51 -29.34
N LEU A 247 12.94 0.17 -28.22
CA LEU A 247 12.16 -0.37 -27.10
C LEU A 247 10.67 -0.51 -27.46
N ASN A 248 10.13 0.47 -28.19
CA ASN A 248 8.73 0.48 -28.59
C ASN A 248 8.43 -0.58 -29.66
N ASP A 249 9.37 -0.83 -30.58
CA ASP A 249 9.28 -1.93 -31.54
C ASP A 249 9.29 -3.30 -30.83
N ALA A 250 10.15 -3.49 -29.83
CA ALA A 250 10.15 -4.70 -29.01
C ALA A 250 8.82 -4.90 -28.26
N LEU A 251 8.25 -3.82 -27.72
CA LEU A 251 6.91 -3.83 -27.10
C LEU A 251 5.85 -4.17 -28.13
N PHE A 252 5.88 -3.56 -29.33
CA PHE A 252 4.94 -3.83 -30.41
C PHE A 252 4.93 -5.31 -30.79
N GLU A 253 6.08 -5.93 -31.03
CA GLU A 253 6.17 -7.35 -31.37
C GLU A 253 5.57 -8.25 -30.28
N CYS A 254 5.90 -7.98 -29.01
CA CYS A 254 5.37 -8.74 -27.88
C CYS A 254 3.88 -8.54 -27.73
N ALA A 255 3.38 -7.32 -27.84
CA ALA A 255 1.96 -6.98 -27.73
C ALA A 255 1.14 -7.54 -28.89
N ALA A 256 1.64 -7.43 -30.13
CA ALA A 256 0.99 -7.99 -31.30
C ALA A 256 0.82 -9.52 -31.18
N ASN A 257 1.86 -10.23 -30.74
CA ASN A 257 1.80 -11.66 -30.53
C ASN A 257 0.87 -12.04 -29.35
N ALA A 258 0.91 -11.32 -28.23
CA ALA A 258 0.03 -11.54 -27.10
C ALA A 258 -1.45 -11.39 -27.49
N ASN A 259 -1.77 -10.28 -28.17
CA ASN A 259 -3.13 -9.99 -28.65
C ASN A 259 -3.58 -10.95 -29.76
N LYS A 260 -2.69 -11.39 -30.64
CA LYS A 260 -2.99 -12.40 -31.66
C LYS A 260 -3.54 -13.67 -31.02
N TYR A 261 -2.83 -14.25 -30.05
CA TYR A 261 -3.30 -15.46 -29.37
C TYR A 261 -4.53 -15.21 -28.50
N ALA A 262 -4.63 -14.09 -27.80
CA ALA A 262 -5.79 -13.73 -27.01
C ALA A 262 -7.06 -13.60 -27.88
N ASN A 263 -6.95 -12.88 -29.01
CA ASN A 263 -8.08 -12.64 -29.90
C ASN A 263 -8.47 -13.88 -30.75
N MET A 264 -7.56 -14.83 -30.94
CA MET A 264 -7.90 -16.11 -31.56
C MET A 264 -8.82 -16.99 -30.70
N MET A 265 -8.80 -16.80 -29.38
CA MET A 265 -9.58 -17.65 -28.45
C MET A 265 -11.07 -17.56 -28.72
N GLY A 266 -11.63 -16.36 -28.89
CA GLY A 266 -13.06 -16.17 -29.19
C GLY A 266 -13.54 -16.88 -30.44
N PRO A 267 -12.95 -16.58 -31.64
CA PRO A 267 -13.33 -17.27 -32.88
C PRO A 267 -13.13 -18.78 -32.84
N VAL A 268 -12.06 -19.29 -32.23
CA VAL A 268 -11.83 -20.76 -32.15
C VAL A 268 -12.90 -21.43 -31.30
N ILE A 269 -13.18 -20.91 -30.11
CA ILE A 269 -14.24 -21.46 -29.23
C ILE A 269 -15.61 -21.32 -29.89
N GLY A 270 -15.91 -20.16 -30.51
CA GLY A 270 -17.15 -19.91 -31.21
C GLY A 270 -17.38 -20.89 -32.37
N ASN A 271 -16.35 -21.14 -33.19
CA ASN A 271 -16.47 -22.10 -34.31
C ASN A 271 -16.56 -23.57 -33.85
N ILE A 272 -15.89 -23.95 -32.75
CA ILE A 272 -16.11 -25.26 -32.12
C ILE A 272 -17.56 -25.37 -31.65
N GLY A 273 -18.12 -24.31 -31.05
CA GLY A 273 -19.56 -24.29 -30.70
C GLY A 273 -20.48 -24.37 -31.89
N ASN A 274 -20.17 -23.69 -33.01
CA ASN A 274 -20.94 -23.81 -34.26
C ASN A 274 -20.85 -25.23 -34.86
N LEU A 275 -19.65 -25.84 -34.83
CA LEU A 275 -19.48 -27.23 -35.26
C LEU A 275 -20.31 -28.17 -34.39
N GLN A 276 -20.32 -27.99 -33.07
CA GLN A 276 -21.17 -28.75 -32.15
C GLN A 276 -22.64 -28.58 -32.50
N PHE A 277 -23.10 -27.36 -32.79
CA PHE A 277 -24.46 -27.05 -33.19
C PHE A 277 -24.84 -27.84 -34.44
N VAL A 278 -24.02 -27.80 -35.49
CA VAL A 278 -24.27 -28.56 -36.76
C VAL A 278 -24.29 -30.05 -36.51
N LEU A 279 -23.32 -30.61 -35.80
CA LEU A 279 -23.27 -32.03 -35.49
C LEU A 279 -24.46 -32.49 -34.66
N THR A 280 -24.90 -31.67 -33.69
CA THR A 280 -26.11 -31.95 -32.89
C THR A 280 -27.36 -31.93 -33.76
N ALA A 281 -27.49 -30.97 -34.68
CA ALA A 281 -28.63 -30.91 -35.60
C ALA A 281 -28.71 -32.13 -36.53
N VAL A 282 -27.56 -32.49 -37.14
CA VAL A 282 -27.50 -33.65 -38.07
C VAL A 282 -27.75 -34.96 -37.34
N LEU A 283 -27.03 -35.22 -36.24
CA LEU A 283 -27.22 -36.45 -35.45
C LEU A 283 -28.60 -36.52 -34.82
N GLY A 284 -29.08 -35.42 -34.24
CA GLY A 284 -30.41 -35.32 -33.66
C GLY A 284 -31.51 -35.57 -34.70
N GLY A 285 -31.37 -35.00 -35.91
CA GLY A 285 -32.27 -35.22 -37.03
C GLY A 285 -32.28 -36.69 -37.51
N LEU A 286 -31.11 -37.31 -37.68
CA LEU A 286 -30.98 -38.72 -38.03
C LEU A 286 -31.62 -39.64 -36.98
N LEU A 287 -31.37 -39.40 -35.69
CA LEU A 287 -31.93 -40.19 -34.60
C LEU A 287 -33.45 -40.01 -34.48
N SER A 288 -33.95 -38.80 -34.75
CA SER A 288 -35.39 -38.52 -34.78
C SER A 288 -36.11 -39.28 -35.91
N VAL A 289 -35.53 -39.30 -37.14
CA VAL A 289 -36.09 -40.01 -38.30
C VAL A 289 -36.00 -41.51 -38.11
N THR A 290 -34.95 -42.04 -37.51
CA THR A 290 -34.78 -43.48 -37.25
C THR A 290 -35.55 -43.97 -36.02
N GLY A 291 -36.14 -43.07 -35.23
CA GLY A 291 -36.87 -43.41 -34.00
C GLY A 291 -35.98 -43.87 -32.83
N VAL A 292 -34.65 -43.81 -32.98
CA VAL A 292 -33.69 -44.22 -31.93
C VAL A 292 -33.63 -43.22 -30.80
N GLY A 293 -33.86 -43.68 -29.57
CA GLY A 293 -33.73 -42.86 -28.35
C GLY A 293 -34.89 -41.90 -28.09
N GLY A 294 -36.01 -41.98 -28.83
CA GLY A 294 -37.20 -41.13 -28.60
C GLY A 294 -36.94 -39.63 -28.79
N ILE A 295 -36.03 -39.26 -29.70
CA ILE A 295 -35.64 -37.87 -29.93
C ILE A 295 -36.69 -37.15 -30.77
N THR A 296 -37.34 -36.17 -30.18
CA THR A 296 -38.36 -35.32 -30.81
C THR A 296 -37.72 -34.02 -31.36
N ILE A 297 -38.50 -33.29 -32.15
CA ILE A 297 -38.10 -31.97 -32.68
C ILE A 297 -37.82 -30.97 -31.51
N GLY A 298 -38.66 -31.04 -30.47
CA GLY A 298 -38.46 -30.20 -29.27
C GLY A 298 -37.18 -30.54 -28.51
N VAL A 299 -36.83 -31.84 -28.43
CA VAL A 299 -35.53 -32.24 -27.84
C VAL A 299 -34.37 -31.68 -28.65
N ILE A 300 -34.40 -31.76 -29.99
CA ILE A 300 -33.36 -31.20 -30.86
C ILE A 300 -33.24 -29.71 -30.65
N ALA A 301 -34.35 -28.97 -30.66
CA ALA A 301 -34.38 -27.52 -30.47
C ALA A 301 -33.78 -27.11 -29.10
N SER A 302 -34.16 -27.80 -28.02
CA SER A 302 -33.57 -27.55 -26.68
C SER A 302 -32.09 -27.87 -26.65
N TYR A 303 -31.63 -28.95 -27.29
CA TYR A 303 -30.22 -29.31 -27.36
C TYR A 303 -29.37 -28.27 -28.12
N LEU A 304 -29.87 -27.74 -29.23
CA LEU A 304 -29.23 -26.68 -29.98
C LEU A 304 -29.05 -25.42 -29.15
N GLN A 305 -30.04 -25.08 -28.30
CA GLN A 305 -29.94 -23.97 -27.36
C GLN A 305 -28.96 -24.25 -26.23
N PHE A 306 -28.96 -25.48 -25.69
CA PHE A 306 -27.98 -25.89 -24.67
C PHE A 306 -26.53 -25.80 -25.16
N THR A 307 -26.27 -26.12 -26.43
CA THR A 307 -24.95 -26.00 -27.05
C THR A 307 -24.40 -24.58 -26.89
N LYS A 308 -25.24 -23.57 -27.13
CA LYS A 308 -24.86 -22.15 -26.95
C LYS A 308 -24.66 -21.79 -25.47
N SER A 309 -25.62 -22.19 -24.61
CA SER A 309 -25.57 -21.91 -23.17
C SER A 309 -24.41 -22.61 -22.46
N PHE A 310 -23.87 -23.71 -23.05
CA PHE A 310 -22.75 -24.45 -22.47
C PHE A 310 -21.37 -23.84 -22.83
N THR A 311 -21.22 -23.33 -24.06
CA THR A 311 -19.93 -22.81 -24.53
C THR A 311 -19.55 -21.47 -23.88
N GLN A 312 -20.53 -20.60 -23.65
CA GLN A 312 -20.32 -19.25 -23.14
C GLN A 312 -19.67 -19.19 -21.74
N PRO A 313 -20.08 -19.98 -20.73
CA PRO A 313 -19.48 -20.01 -19.41
C PRO A 313 -17.97 -20.33 -19.41
N PHE A 314 -17.51 -21.20 -20.33
CA PHE A 314 -16.08 -21.51 -20.44
C PHE A 314 -15.26 -20.29 -20.84
N MET A 315 -15.74 -19.46 -21.76
CA MET A 315 -15.10 -18.21 -22.14
C MET A 315 -15.05 -17.22 -20.98
N GLN A 316 -16.16 -17.10 -20.24
CA GLN A 316 -16.24 -16.20 -19.08
C GLN A 316 -15.25 -16.60 -17.98
N VAL A 317 -15.16 -17.89 -17.64
CA VAL A 317 -14.17 -18.38 -16.65
C VAL A 317 -12.74 -18.10 -17.11
N ALA A 318 -12.45 -18.33 -18.41
CA ALA A 318 -11.12 -18.07 -18.96
C ALA A 318 -10.73 -16.57 -18.87
N GLN A 319 -11.68 -15.68 -19.11
CA GLN A 319 -11.45 -14.22 -18.97
C GLN A 319 -11.22 -13.80 -17.52
N GLN A 320 -11.96 -14.39 -16.57
CA GLN A 320 -11.84 -14.06 -15.16
C GLN A 320 -10.58 -14.63 -14.48
N PHE A 321 -9.95 -15.64 -15.09
CA PHE A 321 -8.80 -16.31 -14.48
C PHE A 321 -7.65 -15.34 -14.18
N ASN A 322 -7.29 -14.48 -15.13
CA ASN A 322 -6.23 -13.49 -14.95
C ASN A 322 -6.57 -12.48 -13.84
N SER A 323 -7.81 -12.00 -13.78
CA SER A 323 -8.27 -11.09 -12.75
C SER A 323 -8.15 -11.70 -11.35
N ILE A 324 -8.50 -12.99 -11.21
CA ILE A 324 -8.37 -13.72 -9.94
C ILE A 324 -6.88 -13.86 -9.54
N VAL A 325 -6.01 -14.23 -10.47
CA VAL A 325 -4.56 -14.37 -10.19
C VAL A 325 -3.95 -13.03 -9.77
N MET A 326 -4.25 -11.96 -10.49
CA MET A 326 -3.75 -10.62 -10.15
C MET A 326 -4.27 -10.12 -8.79
N ALA A 327 -5.54 -10.36 -8.51
CA ALA A 327 -6.13 -9.99 -7.22
C ALA A 327 -5.56 -10.80 -6.05
N LEU A 328 -5.26 -12.08 -6.23
CA LEU A 328 -4.61 -12.90 -5.21
C LEU A 328 -3.18 -12.41 -4.94
N ALA A 329 -2.43 -12.03 -5.97
CA ALA A 329 -1.10 -11.45 -5.80
C ALA A 329 -1.16 -10.08 -5.10
N GLY A 330 -2.17 -9.24 -5.41
CA GLY A 330 -2.42 -7.99 -4.68
C GLY A 330 -2.80 -8.23 -3.23
N ALA A 331 -3.69 -9.20 -2.96
CA ALA A 331 -4.07 -9.60 -1.61
C ALA A 331 -2.87 -10.10 -0.78
N GLU A 332 -1.96 -10.84 -1.38
CA GLU A 332 -0.73 -11.30 -0.72
C GLU A 332 0.13 -10.12 -0.25
N ARG A 333 0.33 -9.11 -1.12
CA ARG A 333 1.07 -7.89 -0.74
C ARG A 333 0.37 -7.11 0.38
N ILE A 334 -0.96 -6.98 0.30
CA ILE A 334 -1.77 -6.34 1.34
C ILE A 334 -1.63 -7.09 2.67
N PHE A 335 -1.76 -8.42 2.65
CA PHE A 335 -1.62 -9.20 3.88
C PHE A 335 -0.19 -9.19 4.42
N LYS A 336 0.83 -9.08 3.57
CA LYS A 336 2.21 -8.90 4.00
C LYS A 336 2.38 -7.61 4.79
N LEU A 337 1.76 -6.50 4.35
CA LEU A 337 1.75 -5.26 5.14
C LEU A 337 1.05 -5.45 6.49
N ILE A 338 -0.13 -6.10 6.51
CA ILE A 338 -0.91 -6.32 7.75
C ILE A 338 -0.19 -7.27 8.72
N ASP A 339 0.65 -8.17 8.22
CA ASP A 339 1.39 -9.14 9.02
C ASP A 339 2.81 -8.68 9.39
N GLU A 340 3.22 -7.49 8.93
CA GLU A 340 4.53 -6.93 9.29
C GLU A 340 4.59 -6.70 10.81
N GLU A 341 5.74 -6.93 11.42
CA GLU A 341 5.87 -6.78 12.87
C GLU A 341 5.75 -5.31 13.30
N PRO A 342 4.85 -4.98 14.23
CA PRO A 342 4.74 -3.62 14.76
C PRO A 342 5.99 -3.22 15.52
N GLU A 343 6.20 -1.92 15.69
CA GLU A 343 7.32 -1.41 16.47
C GLU A 343 7.27 -1.95 17.90
N GLN A 344 8.32 -2.68 18.28
CA GLN A 344 8.42 -3.26 19.63
C GLN A 344 8.82 -2.19 20.64
N ASP A 345 8.07 -2.11 21.74
CA ASP A 345 8.41 -1.25 22.88
C ASP A 345 8.38 -2.06 24.19
N THR A 346 9.54 -2.28 24.76
CA THR A 346 9.72 -2.99 26.04
C THR A 346 9.98 -2.03 27.20
N GLY A 347 9.89 -0.72 26.96
CA GLY A 347 10.14 0.32 27.97
C GLY A 347 9.10 0.31 29.09
N SER A 348 9.57 0.46 30.32
CA SER A 348 8.72 0.53 31.52
C SER A 348 8.80 1.89 32.24
N VAL A 349 9.81 2.70 31.91
CA VAL A 349 9.99 4.06 32.47
C VAL A 349 9.11 5.02 31.68
N THR A 350 8.33 5.83 32.39
CA THR A 350 7.38 6.78 31.80
C THR A 350 7.74 8.23 32.14
N LEU A 351 7.31 9.18 31.32
CA LEU A 351 7.50 10.60 31.52
C LEU A 351 6.27 11.22 32.17
N VAL A 352 6.47 11.90 33.30
CA VAL A 352 5.41 12.54 34.10
C VAL A 352 5.72 14.01 34.36
N ASN A 353 4.67 14.82 34.57
CA ASN A 353 4.84 16.15 35.16
C ASN A 353 5.22 16.01 36.64
N ALA A 354 6.16 16.80 37.08
CA ALA A 354 6.71 16.71 38.42
C ALA A 354 6.78 18.07 39.11
N LYS A 355 6.78 18.04 40.46
CA LYS A 355 7.09 19.18 41.33
C LYS A 355 8.23 18.80 42.26
N LYS A 356 9.10 19.76 42.57
CA LYS A 356 10.19 19.58 43.52
C LYS A 356 9.81 20.26 44.81
N ASP A 357 9.79 19.51 45.90
CA ASP A 357 9.54 20.05 47.24
C ASP A 357 10.77 20.83 47.75
N LYS A 358 10.58 21.62 48.82
CA LYS A 358 11.65 22.40 49.47
C LYS A 358 12.85 21.54 49.91
N ASN A 359 12.62 20.27 50.15
CA ASN A 359 13.64 19.28 50.51
C ASN A 359 14.33 18.62 49.29
N GLY A 360 13.98 19.03 48.06
CA GLY A 360 14.54 18.45 46.83
C GLY A 360 13.87 17.16 46.37
N THR A 361 12.85 16.67 47.05
CA THR A 361 12.12 15.47 46.66
C THR A 361 11.21 15.73 45.46
N ILE A 362 11.30 14.87 44.42
CA ILE A 362 10.50 14.97 43.21
C ILE A 362 9.22 14.14 43.39
N THR A 363 8.08 14.77 43.13
CA THR A 363 6.77 14.13 43.22
C THR A 363 5.98 14.37 41.92
N GLU A 364 5.25 13.36 41.48
CA GLU A 364 4.36 13.43 40.33
C GLU A 364 3.21 14.41 40.60
N CYS A 365 2.80 15.16 39.59
CA CYS A 365 1.62 16.03 39.62
C CYS A 365 0.87 15.97 38.30
N THR A 366 -0.44 16.28 38.36
CA THR A 366 -1.30 16.31 37.15
C THR A 366 -1.18 17.61 36.37
N GLU A 367 -0.77 18.70 37.05
CA GLU A 367 -0.62 20.02 36.44
C GLU A 367 0.69 20.14 35.68
N ARG A 368 0.70 20.90 34.58
CA ARG A 368 1.92 21.25 33.87
C ARG A 368 2.70 22.28 34.66
N THR A 369 3.82 21.89 35.24
CA THR A 369 4.70 22.75 36.07
C THR A 369 5.89 23.29 35.32
N GLY A 370 6.12 22.89 34.06
CA GLY A 370 7.34 23.13 33.31
C GLY A 370 8.51 22.23 33.71
N MET A 371 8.31 21.34 34.71
CA MET A 371 9.28 20.35 35.14
C MET A 371 8.76 18.95 34.83
N TRP A 372 9.62 18.12 34.25
CA TRP A 372 9.32 16.71 33.93
C TRP A 372 10.25 15.78 34.67
N ALA A 373 9.80 14.57 34.94
CA ALA A 373 10.59 13.52 35.57
C ALA A 373 10.32 12.16 34.93
N TRP A 374 11.36 11.34 34.89
CA TRP A 374 11.29 9.94 34.58
C TRP A 374 10.77 9.17 35.79
N LYS A 375 9.63 8.53 35.66
CA LYS A 375 9.02 7.65 36.66
C LYS A 375 9.47 6.21 36.37
N LYS A 376 10.31 5.65 37.23
CA LYS A 376 10.70 4.24 37.17
C LYS A 376 9.61 3.39 37.81
N PRO A 377 9.37 2.16 37.29
CA PRO A 377 8.42 1.24 37.93
C PRO A 377 8.85 0.99 39.38
N ALA A 378 7.86 0.59 40.20
CA ALA A 378 8.09 0.23 41.59
C ALA A 378 9.14 -0.90 41.69
N ASP A 379 10.08 -0.74 42.62
CA ASP A 379 11.06 -1.77 42.96
C ASP A 379 10.39 -2.93 43.71
N GLU A 380 11.17 -3.95 44.09
CA GLU A 380 10.67 -5.11 44.86
C GLU A 380 10.02 -4.72 46.18
N ASN A 381 10.30 -3.52 46.70
CA ASN A 381 9.74 -2.97 47.93
C ASN A 381 8.51 -2.08 47.69
N GLY A 382 8.07 -1.94 46.43
CA GLY A 382 6.95 -1.09 46.02
C GLY A 382 7.27 0.42 45.95
N ALA A 383 8.55 0.82 46.03
CA ALA A 383 8.96 2.23 45.97
C ALA A 383 9.10 2.68 44.51
N VAL A 384 8.39 3.75 44.14
CA VAL A 384 8.52 4.45 42.84
C VAL A 384 9.62 5.49 42.97
N THR A 385 10.57 5.48 42.03
CA THR A 385 11.65 6.46 41.99
C THR A 385 11.47 7.42 40.82
N TYR A 386 11.74 8.70 41.08
CA TYR A 386 11.66 9.76 40.07
C TYR A 386 13.07 10.32 39.81
N THR A 387 13.42 10.43 38.53
CA THR A 387 14.65 11.09 38.07
C THR A 387 14.27 12.35 37.28
N GLU A 388 14.79 13.50 37.66
CA GLU A 388 14.53 14.78 36.96
C GLU A 388 14.96 14.66 35.48
N LEU A 389 14.12 15.11 34.58
CA LEU A 389 14.47 15.22 33.18
C LEU A 389 15.32 16.47 32.96
N THR A 390 16.62 16.30 32.75
CA THR A 390 17.59 17.36 32.58
C THR A 390 18.15 17.45 31.17
N GLY A 391 18.10 16.35 30.41
CA GLY A 391 18.62 16.30 29.06
C GLY A 391 20.09 15.86 28.96
N ASP A 392 20.61 15.10 29.93
CA ASP A 392 21.94 14.46 29.83
C ASP A 392 21.84 13.22 28.94
N VAL A 393 22.49 13.25 27.77
CA VAL A 393 22.52 12.13 26.83
C VAL A 393 23.94 11.60 26.65
N ARG A 394 24.15 10.31 26.82
CA ARG A 394 25.46 9.65 26.73
C ARG A 394 25.41 8.40 25.87
N PHE A 395 26.37 8.27 24.97
CA PHE A 395 26.66 7.06 24.20
C PHE A 395 27.92 6.41 24.79
N LYS A 396 27.89 5.11 24.98
CA LYS A 396 29.03 4.32 25.45
C LYS A 396 29.25 3.15 24.50
N ASP A 397 30.35 3.19 23.77
CA ASP A 397 30.84 2.15 22.86
C ASP A 397 29.75 1.63 21.89
N VAL A 398 28.94 2.56 21.34
CA VAL A 398 27.80 2.24 20.51
C VAL A 398 28.24 1.81 19.11
N THR A 399 27.84 0.62 18.73
CA THR A 399 28.01 0.10 17.36
C THR A 399 26.65 -0.17 16.74
N PHE A 400 26.47 0.28 15.49
CA PHE A 400 25.19 0.20 14.80
C PHE A 400 25.34 0.07 13.27
N GLY A 401 24.43 -0.68 12.65
CA GLY A 401 24.20 -0.76 11.20
C GLY A 401 22.74 -1.00 10.89
N TYR A 402 22.24 -0.41 9.79
CA TYR A 402 20.86 -0.64 9.33
C TYR A 402 20.62 -2.08 8.89
N ASP A 403 21.67 -2.71 8.35
CA ASP A 403 21.71 -4.13 8.02
C ASP A 403 22.73 -4.84 8.93
N LYS A 404 22.50 -6.12 9.21
CA LYS A 404 23.37 -6.92 10.08
C LYS A 404 24.82 -7.00 9.57
N ASP A 405 24.98 -6.95 8.26
CA ASP A 405 26.27 -7.15 7.59
C ASP A 405 27.00 -5.82 7.29
N LYS A 406 26.35 -4.67 7.48
CA LYS A 406 26.93 -3.36 7.18
C LYS A 406 26.86 -2.44 8.39
N ILE A 407 27.95 -2.39 9.14
CA ILE A 407 28.10 -1.48 10.28
C ILE A 407 28.36 -0.05 9.75
N ILE A 408 27.64 0.91 10.31
CA ILE A 408 27.70 2.34 9.97
C ILE A 408 28.41 3.13 11.08
N LEU A 409 28.16 2.79 12.36
CA LEU A 409 28.81 3.43 13.51
C LEU A 409 29.64 2.40 14.25
N HIS A 410 30.88 2.77 14.59
CA HIS A 410 31.85 1.92 15.23
C HIS A 410 32.30 2.52 16.55
N ASP A 411 31.96 1.88 17.68
CA ASP A 411 32.43 2.22 19.03
C ASP A 411 32.25 3.70 19.38
N ILE A 412 31.08 4.27 19.09
CA ILE A 412 30.78 5.70 19.32
C ILE A 412 30.59 5.94 20.81
N SER A 413 31.48 6.77 21.38
CA SER A 413 31.38 7.25 22.76
C SER A 413 31.36 8.77 22.78
N LEU A 414 30.19 9.34 23.18
CA LEU A 414 29.97 10.78 23.28
C LEU A 414 29.03 11.12 24.43
N PHE A 415 29.03 12.38 24.85
CA PHE A 415 28.06 12.88 25.83
C PHE A 415 27.66 14.33 25.53
N ALA A 416 26.43 14.68 25.87
CA ALA A 416 25.90 16.01 25.95
C ALA A 416 25.37 16.24 27.37
N LYS A 417 25.96 17.22 28.10
CA LYS A 417 25.43 17.63 29.41
C LYS A 417 24.18 18.53 29.22
N PRO A 418 23.34 18.65 30.25
CA PRO A 418 22.19 19.54 30.21
C PRO A 418 22.55 20.96 29.73
N GLY A 419 21.80 21.47 28.77
CA GLY A 419 21.99 22.78 28.17
C GLY A 419 23.18 22.91 27.21
N GLN A 420 23.92 21.87 26.92
CA GLN A 420 25.02 21.90 25.95
C GLN A 420 24.52 21.75 24.51
N LYS A 421 25.19 22.45 23.59
CA LYS A 421 25.05 22.34 22.16
C LYS A 421 26.21 21.53 21.58
N LEU A 422 25.89 20.34 20.99
CA LEU A 422 26.82 19.49 20.26
C LEU A 422 26.62 19.65 18.78
N ALA A 423 27.68 19.93 18.02
CA ALA A 423 27.67 19.95 16.58
C ALA A 423 28.33 18.70 16.02
N PHE A 424 27.62 17.99 15.11
CA PHE A 424 28.18 16.90 14.32
C PHE A 424 28.66 17.43 12.97
N VAL A 425 29.91 17.14 12.65
CA VAL A 425 30.60 17.59 11.44
C VAL A 425 31.25 16.38 10.77
N GLY A 426 31.32 16.36 9.45
CA GLY A 426 31.91 15.27 8.68
C GLY A 426 31.29 15.14 7.31
N SER A 427 31.89 14.32 6.43
CA SER A 427 31.41 14.07 5.09
C SER A 427 30.01 13.43 5.03
N THR A 428 29.35 13.50 3.87
CA THR A 428 28.09 12.77 3.65
C THR A 428 28.33 11.27 3.83
N GLY A 429 27.45 10.60 4.60
CA GLY A 429 27.60 9.18 4.94
C GLY A 429 28.50 8.89 6.15
N ALA A 430 29.11 9.90 6.82
CA ALA A 430 29.93 9.70 8.00
C ALA A 430 29.17 9.18 9.24
N GLY A 431 27.83 9.13 9.21
CA GLY A 431 27.01 8.61 10.32
C GLY A 431 26.30 9.67 11.16
N LYS A 432 26.33 10.96 10.77
CA LYS A 432 25.71 12.08 11.52
C LYS A 432 24.21 11.85 11.77
N THR A 433 23.43 11.64 10.73
CA THR A 433 21.97 11.37 10.81
C THR A 433 21.67 10.04 11.51
N THR A 434 22.57 9.07 11.42
CA THR A 434 22.43 7.81 12.14
C THR A 434 22.45 8.02 13.67
N ILE A 435 23.33 8.87 14.18
CA ILE A 435 23.38 9.20 15.62
C ILE A 435 22.05 9.83 16.06
N THR A 436 21.50 10.76 15.29
CA THR A 436 20.22 11.40 15.63
C THR A 436 19.05 10.43 15.58
N ASN A 437 19.04 9.47 14.63
CA ASN A 437 18.03 8.41 14.57
C ASN A 437 18.10 7.49 15.80
N LEU A 438 19.30 7.23 16.33
CA LEU A 438 19.47 6.43 17.54
C LEU A 438 19.03 7.17 18.80
N ILE A 439 19.21 8.50 18.90
CA ILE A 439 18.69 9.30 20.02
C ILE A 439 17.16 9.23 20.08
N ASN A 440 16.49 9.28 18.91
CA ASN A 440 15.02 9.12 18.79
C ASN A 440 14.55 7.66 18.96
N ARG A 441 15.49 6.73 19.10
CA ARG A 441 15.21 5.29 19.14
C ARG A 441 14.29 4.83 18.00
N PHE A 442 14.55 5.35 16.78
CA PHE A 442 13.94 4.81 15.55
C PHE A 442 14.52 3.44 15.19
N TYR A 443 15.72 3.17 15.68
CA TYR A 443 16.44 1.91 15.55
C TYR A 443 17.07 1.55 16.91
N ASP A 444 17.12 0.27 17.21
CA ASP A 444 17.84 -0.25 18.38
C ASP A 444 19.29 -0.59 18.00
N ILE A 445 20.22 -0.35 18.91
CA ILE A 445 21.68 -0.54 18.71
C ILE A 445 22.06 -2.02 18.69
N GLN A 446 23.19 -2.37 18.07
CA GLN A 446 23.72 -3.74 18.04
C GLN A 446 24.59 -4.05 19.25
N SER A 447 25.38 -3.06 19.73
CA SER A 447 26.17 -3.16 20.95
C SER A 447 26.42 -1.79 21.56
N GLY A 448 26.84 -1.75 22.83
CA GLY A 448 27.01 -0.51 23.60
C GLY A 448 25.78 -0.14 24.40
N GLU A 449 25.73 1.10 24.85
CA GLU A 449 24.64 1.64 25.69
C GLU A 449 24.39 3.12 25.34
N ILE A 450 23.12 3.52 25.27
CA ILE A 450 22.70 4.93 25.16
C ILE A 450 21.91 5.27 26.42
N LEU A 451 22.40 6.24 27.17
CA LEU A 451 21.78 6.70 28.42
C LEU A 451 21.15 8.06 28.22
N TYR A 452 19.96 8.25 28.79
CA TYR A 452 19.29 9.52 28.91
C TYR A 452 18.98 9.79 30.39
N ASP A 453 19.55 10.87 30.94
CA ASP A 453 19.56 11.16 32.38
C ASP A 453 19.99 9.96 33.26
N GLY A 454 20.98 9.18 32.76
CA GLY A 454 21.49 7.97 33.42
C GLY A 454 20.58 6.73 33.30
N ILE A 455 19.51 6.80 32.53
CA ILE A 455 18.60 5.70 32.26
C ILE A 455 18.86 5.18 30.83
N ASP A 456 19.04 3.88 30.66
CA ASP A 456 19.13 3.24 29.34
C ASP A 456 17.85 3.53 28.55
N ILE A 457 18.00 4.08 27.33
CA ILE A 457 16.86 4.46 26.47
C ILE A 457 15.98 3.26 26.13
N THR A 458 16.50 2.03 26.16
CA THR A 458 15.73 0.82 25.91
C THR A 458 14.71 0.54 27.02
N LYS A 459 14.94 1.07 28.23
CA LYS A 459 14.03 0.95 29.39
C LYS A 459 12.96 2.04 29.41
N ILE A 460 13.13 3.12 28.63
CA ILE A 460 12.16 4.21 28.54
C ILE A 460 11.12 3.85 27.47
N ARG A 461 9.84 4.09 27.74
CA ARG A 461 8.79 3.96 26.72
C ARG A 461 9.09 4.86 25.53
N LYS A 462 9.01 4.33 24.32
CA LYS A 462 9.32 5.07 23.09
C LYS A 462 8.49 6.34 22.93
N ASP A 463 7.20 6.28 23.22
CA ASP A 463 6.32 7.46 23.17
C ASP A 463 6.76 8.56 24.14
N ASP A 464 7.14 8.18 25.35
CA ASP A 464 7.59 9.11 26.38
C ASP A 464 9.01 9.65 26.08
N LEU A 465 9.90 8.82 25.54
CA LEU A 465 11.19 9.25 25.03
C LEU A 465 11.03 10.31 23.93
N ARG A 466 10.25 10.00 22.90
CA ARG A 466 10.00 10.89 21.75
C ARG A 466 9.29 12.18 22.18
N ARG A 467 8.38 12.11 23.15
CA ARG A 467 7.74 13.31 23.72
C ARG A 467 8.72 14.27 24.41
N SER A 468 9.82 13.75 24.94
CA SER A 468 10.88 14.57 25.57
C SER A 468 11.86 15.19 24.57
N LEU A 469 11.78 14.80 23.30
CA LEU A 469 12.67 15.20 22.20
C LEU A 469 11.91 16.11 21.23
N GLY A 470 12.55 17.17 20.77
CA GLY A 470 12.08 17.97 19.63
C GLY A 470 12.99 17.77 18.44
N ILE A 471 12.39 17.64 17.26
CA ILE A 471 13.14 17.46 16.02
C ILE A 471 12.76 18.54 15.00
N VAL A 472 13.78 19.12 14.36
CA VAL A 472 13.64 19.98 13.19
C VAL A 472 14.47 19.36 12.08
N LEU A 473 13.78 18.80 11.08
CA LEU A 473 14.40 18.11 9.95
C LEU A 473 14.75 19.09 8.83
N GLN A 474 15.71 18.71 8.00
CA GLN A 474 16.08 19.41 6.78
C GLN A 474 14.90 19.53 5.82
N ASP A 475 14.24 18.41 5.53
CA ASP A 475 13.03 18.35 4.71
C ASP A 475 11.81 18.52 5.63
N THR A 476 11.24 19.72 5.58
CA THR A 476 10.06 20.04 6.40
C THR A 476 8.81 19.53 5.71
N HIS A 477 8.11 18.57 6.33
CA HIS A 477 6.80 18.14 5.91
C HIS A 477 5.69 18.88 6.65
N LEU A 478 4.77 19.48 5.87
CA LEU A 478 3.57 20.10 6.38
C LEU A 478 2.35 19.25 5.99
N PHE A 479 1.32 19.30 6.82
CA PHE A 479 0.07 18.59 6.57
C PHE A 479 -0.98 19.53 5.99
N THR A 480 -1.86 19.00 5.16
CA THR A 480 -3.04 19.73 4.69
C THR A 480 -3.88 20.17 5.90
N GLY A 481 -4.13 21.47 6.00
CA GLY A 481 -4.80 22.09 7.14
C GLY A 481 -4.36 23.55 7.32
N THR A 482 -4.77 24.18 8.40
CA THR A 482 -4.35 25.56 8.68
C THR A 482 -2.90 25.64 9.14
N ILE A 483 -2.26 26.81 9.01
CA ILE A 483 -0.95 27.07 9.61
C ILE A 483 -0.99 26.82 11.12
N LYS A 484 -2.07 27.24 11.78
CA LYS A 484 -2.32 27.01 13.20
C LYS A 484 -2.33 25.52 13.55
N ASP A 485 -3.00 24.68 12.75
CA ASP A 485 -3.01 23.23 12.96
C ASP A 485 -1.64 22.61 12.75
N ASN A 486 -0.89 23.08 11.78
CA ASN A 486 0.48 22.64 11.53
C ASN A 486 1.43 22.94 12.70
N ILE A 487 1.31 24.10 13.35
CA ILE A 487 2.08 24.41 14.56
C ILE A 487 1.56 23.57 15.74
N ARG A 488 0.23 23.44 15.90
CA ARG A 488 -0.41 22.66 16.96
C ARG A 488 -0.02 21.16 16.92
N TYR A 489 0.45 20.68 15.77
CA TYR A 489 0.91 19.29 15.64
C TYR A 489 2.03 18.93 16.64
N GLY A 490 2.85 19.88 17.06
CA GLY A 490 3.86 19.68 18.11
C GLY A 490 3.26 19.46 19.50
N LYS A 491 2.04 19.98 19.75
CA LYS A 491 1.29 19.82 21.00
C LYS A 491 -0.21 19.95 20.72
N LEU A 492 -0.91 18.81 20.56
CA LEU A 492 -2.30 18.77 20.09
C LEU A 492 -3.28 19.58 20.96
N ASN A 493 -3.03 19.69 22.26
CA ASN A 493 -3.85 20.46 23.20
C ASN A 493 -3.28 21.89 23.47
N ALA A 494 -2.42 22.40 22.59
CA ALA A 494 -1.91 23.77 22.70
C ALA A 494 -3.03 24.81 22.56
N THR A 495 -3.03 25.81 23.43
CA THR A 495 -3.89 26.97 23.31
C THR A 495 -3.44 27.85 22.14
N ASP A 496 -4.33 28.70 21.63
CA ASP A 496 -3.98 29.63 20.56
C ASP A 496 -2.86 30.60 21.00
N GLU A 497 -2.85 30.99 22.28
CA GLU A 497 -1.78 31.82 22.84
C GLU A 497 -0.40 31.12 22.82
N GLU A 498 -0.37 29.84 23.18
CA GLU A 498 0.88 29.04 23.10
C GLU A 498 1.37 28.92 21.64
N ILE A 499 0.46 28.79 20.68
CA ILE A 499 0.78 28.72 19.24
C ILE A 499 1.37 30.06 18.77
N TYR A 500 0.74 31.19 19.13
CA TYR A 500 1.24 32.52 18.75
C TYR A 500 2.60 32.81 19.38
N ASN A 501 2.82 32.44 20.63
CA ASN A 501 4.11 32.59 21.30
C ASN A 501 5.19 31.72 20.65
N ALA A 502 4.88 30.49 20.28
CA ALA A 502 5.80 29.61 19.55
C ALA A 502 6.15 30.18 18.16
N ALA A 503 5.18 30.71 17.44
CA ALA A 503 5.41 31.36 16.16
C ALA A 503 6.26 32.61 16.26
N LYS A 504 6.07 33.41 17.30
CA LYS A 504 6.92 34.60 17.59
C LYS A 504 8.35 34.19 17.94
N LEU A 505 8.53 33.16 18.76
CA LEU A 505 9.85 32.61 19.10
C LEU A 505 10.61 32.14 17.87
N ALA A 506 9.91 31.47 16.96
CA ALA A 506 10.44 30.98 15.70
C ALA A 506 10.63 32.08 14.63
N HIS A 507 10.23 33.31 14.88
CA HIS A 507 10.12 34.40 13.89
C HIS A 507 9.19 34.09 12.70
N ALA A 508 8.23 33.20 12.88
CA ALA A 508 7.22 32.86 11.88
C ALA A 508 6.05 33.86 11.85
N ASP A 509 5.72 34.47 12.97
CA ASP A 509 4.54 35.34 13.15
C ASP A 509 4.46 36.46 12.10
N GLN A 510 5.58 37.08 11.74
CA GLN A 510 5.61 38.18 10.78
C GLN A 510 5.11 37.79 9.41
N PHE A 511 5.60 36.68 8.85
CA PHE A 511 5.13 36.25 7.53
C PHE A 511 3.71 35.70 7.59
N ILE A 512 3.34 35.01 8.69
CA ILE A 512 1.97 34.49 8.86
C ILE A 512 0.94 35.62 8.82
N GLN A 513 1.21 36.73 9.49
CA GLN A 513 0.32 37.92 9.50
C GLN A 513 0.23 38.60 8.14
N MET A 514 1.19 38.43 7.24
CA MET A 514 1.15 38.94 5.87
C MET A 514 0.26 38.10 4.93
N LEU A 515 -0.12 36.90 5.33
CA LEU A 515 -0.98 36.03 4.54
C LEU A 515 -2.45 36.50 4.66
N PRO A 516 -3.27 36.32 3.62
CA PRO A 516 -4.65 36.84 3.60
C PRO A 516 -5.51 36.42 4.79
N ASN A 517 -5.34 35.17 5.27
CA ASN A 517 -6.10 34.60 6.40
C ASN A 517 -5.21 34.40 7.65
N GLY A 518 -3.99 34.93 7.68
CA GLY A 518 -3.07 34.79 8.82
C GLY A 518 -2.87 33.33 9.23
N TYR A 519 -3.08 33.03 10.50
CA TYR A 519 -2.94 31.68 11.08
C TYR A 519 -3.99 30.67 10.56
N ASP A 520 -5.12 31.14 10.04
CA ASP A 520 -6.17 30.30 9.47
C ASP A 520 -5.97 30.07 7.96
N THR A 521 -4.85 30.47 7.39
CA THR A 521 -4.48 30.17 6.01
C THR A 521 -4.38 28.67 5.84
N LEU A 522 -5.13 28.12 4.88
CA LEU A 522 -5.13 26.72 4.53
C LEU A 522 -3.89 26.42 3.66
N LEU A 523 -3.17 25.38 4.03
CA LEU A 523 -2.07 24.83 3.26
C LEU A 523 -2.54 23.55 2.56
N SER A 524 -2.15 23.37 1.31
CA SER A 524 -2.37 22.15 0.54
C SER A 524 -1.08 21.34 0.44
N GLY A 525 -1.21 20.00 0.47
CA GLY A 525 -0.06 19.11 0.39
C GLY A 525 1.04 19.50 1.38
N ASP A 526 2.27 19.54 0.93
CA ASP A 526 3.46 19.87 1.72
C ASP A 526 3.67 21.39 1.94
N GLY A 527 2.65 22.23 1.75
CA GLY A 527 2.73 23.68 1.83
C GLY A 527 3.52 24.28 0.66
N GLU A 528 3.24 23.80 -0.55
CA GLU A 528 3.92 24.27 -1.78
C GLU A 528 3.73 25.77 -2.05
N GLU A 529 2.71 26.37 -1.44
CA GLU A 529 2.45 27.82 -1.49
C GLU A 529 3.48 28.64 -0.69
N LEU A 530 4.23 28.01 0.22
CA LEU A 530 5.21 28.64 1.08
C LEU A 530 6.63 28.44 0.53
N SER A 531 7.49 29.44 0.75
CA SER A 531 8.92 29.25 0.48
C SER A 531 9.53 28.22 1.44
N GLN A 532 10.64 27.61 1.05
CA GLN A 532 11.35 26.63 1.90
C GLN A 532 11.69 27.20 3.29
N GLY A 533 12.13 28.45 3.36
CA GLY A 533 12.41 29.11 4.63
C GLY A 533 11.16 29.31 5.49
N GLN A 534 10.02 29.66 4.89
CA GLN A 534 8.75 29.78 5.63
C GLN A 534 8.30 28.42 6.18
N ARG A 535 8.42 27.34 5.40
CA ARG A 535 8.15 25.98 5.88
C ARG A 535 9.05 25.61 7.06
N GLN A 536 10.34 25.97 6.98
CA GLN A 536 11.29 25.71 8.06
C GLN A 536 10.95 26.50 9.33
N LEU A 537 10.53 27.77 9.22
CA LEU A 537 10.04 28.54 10.36
C LEU A 537 8.82 27.89 11.03
N LEU A 538 7.90 27.30 10.26
CA LEU A 538 6.78 26.54 10.82
C LEU A 538 7.23 25.27 11.54
N SER A 539 8.24 24.56 11.03
CA SER A 539 8.84 23.41 11.71
C SER A 539 9.50 23.80 13.03
N ILE A 540 10.20 24.95 13.06
CA ILE A 540 10.76 25.51 14.29
C ILE A 540 9.64 25.87 15.28
N ALA A 541 8.55 26.49 14.83
CA ALA A 541 7.40 26.82 15.67
C ALA A 541 6.71 25.56 16.22
N ARG A 542 6.63 24.49 15.41
CA ARG A 542 6.12 23.16 15.83
C ARG A 542 6.99 22.55 16.95
N ALA A 543 8.30 22.65 16.85
CA ALA A 543 9.20 22.21 17.91
C ALA A 543 9.12 23.13 19.15
N ALA A 544 8.92 24.45 18.95
CA ALA A 544 8.81 25.41 20.04
C ALA A 544 7.55 25.22 20.89
N VAL A 545 6.40 24.91 20.29
CA VAL A 545 5.15 24.68 21.03
C VAL A 545 5.19 23.41 21.87
N ALA A 546 5.96 22.40 21.44
CA ALA A 546 6.20 21.16 22.21
C ALA A 546 7.05 21.41 23.45
N ASP A 547 7.95 22.41 23.41
CA ASP A 547 8.85 22.84 24.49
C ASP A 547 9.69 21.70 25.10
N PRO A 548 10.42 20.92 24.29
CA PRO A 548 11.19 19.79 24.76
C PRO A 548 12.55 20.23 25.36
N PRO A 549 13.10 19.51 26.36
CA PRO A 549 14.41 19.80 26.95
C PRO A 549 15.59 19.43 26.05
N VAL A 550 15.38 18.52 25.10
CA VAL A 550 16.41 18.10 24.14
C VAL A 550 15.92 18.35 22.73
N LEU A 551 16.79 18.92 21.91
CA LEU A 551 16.52 19.23 20.51
C LEU A 551 17.49 18.51 19.58
N ILE A 552 16.95 18.03 18.47
CA ILE A 552 17.71 17.46 17.34
C ILE A 552 17.42 18.35 16.14
N LEU A 553 18.48 18.94 15.58
CA LEU A 553 18.38 19.90 14.49
C LEU A 553 19.21 19.40 13.31
N ASP A 554 18.57 19.25 12.15
CA ASP A 554 19.26 18.95 10.88
C ASP A 554 19.27 20.24 10.05
N GLU A 555 20.45 20.87 9.93
CA GLU A 555 20.63 22.20 9.39
C GLU A 555 21.08 22.16 7.92
N ALA A 556 20.20 21.90 6.98
CA ALA A 556 20.49 22.10 5.58
C ALA A 556 19.64 23.25 5.00
N THR A 557 20.30 24.35 4.69
CA THR A 557 19.66 25.58 4.20
C THR A 557 20.23 26.03 2.86
N SER A 558 20.76 25.10 2.07
CA SER A 558 21.45 25.39 0.80
C SER A 558 20.61 26.07 -0.28
N SER A 559 19.27 26.19 -0.08
CA SER A 559 18.35 26.72 -1.08
C SER A 559 17.50 27.90 -0.60
N ILE A 560 17.91 28.57 0.48
CA ILE A 560 17.18 29.71 1.07
C ILE A 560 17.92 31.01 0.80
N ASP A 561 17.18 32.08 0.47
CA ASP A 561 17.76 33.41 0.29
C ASP A 561 18.37 33.94 1.60
N THR A 562 19.42 34.75 1.50
CA THR A 562 20.23 35.24 2.65
C THR A 562 19.41 35.97 3.72
N ARG A 563 18.34 36.67 3.36
CA ARG A 563 17.50 37.40 4.32
C ARG A 563 16.64 36.41 5.13
N THR A 564 15.95 35.51 4.48
CA THR A 564 15.13 34.47 5.12
C THR A 564 16.01 33.54 5.95
N GLU A 565 17.19 33.21 5.44
CA GLU A 565 18.21 32.45 6.14
C GLU A 565 18.58 33.08 7.51
N SER A 566 18.82 34.41 7.57
CA SER A 566 19.10 35.10 8.82
C SER A 566 17.92 35.02 9.81
N ILE A 567 16.68 35.03 9.32
CA ILE A 567 15.48 34.93 10.16
C ILE A 567 15.34 33.49 10.71
N VAL A 568 15.53 32.48 9.87
CA VAL A 568 15.54 31.07 10.28
C VAL A 568 16.61 30.82 11.35
N GLN A 569 17.82 31.35 11.15
CA GLN A 569 18.91 31.21 12.11
C GLN A 569 18.54 31.82 13.47
N LYS A 570 17.94 33.01 13.49
CA LYS A 570 17.47 33.64 14.75
C LYS A 570 16.38 32.80 15.43
N GLY A 571 15.46 32.25 14.67
CA GLY A 571 14.45 31.32 15.19
C GLY A 571 15.07 30.09 15.83
N MET A 572 16.03 29.47 15.15
CA MET A 572 16.80 28.34 15.66
C MET A 572 17.58 28.72 16.94
N ASP A 573 18.30 29.84 16.95
CA ASP A 573 19.05 30.28 18.10
C ASP A 573 18.16 30.54 19.33
N ASN A 574 16.96 31.09 19.12
CA ASN A 574 15.98 31.25 20.19
C ASN A 574 15.45 29.91 20.70
N LEU A 575 15.15 28.98 19.79
CA LEU A 575 14.68 27.65 20.15
C LEU A 575 15.74 26.88 20.96
N MET A 576 17.03 27.04 20.66
CA MET A 576 18.13 26.33 21.32
C MET A 576 18.40 26.77 22.74
N LYS A 577 18.02 28.00 23.16
CA LYS A 577 18.36 28.56 24.47
C LYS A 577 17.88 27.70 25.64
N GLY A 578 18.79 27.34 26.52
CA GLY A 578 18.50 26.59 27.74
C GLY A 578 18.23 25.09 27.54
N ARG A 579 18.41 24.56 26.33
CA ARG A 579 18.16 23.17 25.99
C ARG A 579 19.44 22.43 25.63
N THR A 580 19.44 21.12 25.79
CA THR A 580 20.48 20.27 25.22
C THR A 580 20.21 20.11 23.73
N VAL A 581 21.20 20.37 22.88
CA VAL A 581 21.00 20.45 21.44
C VAL A 581 22.00 19.58 20.68
N PHE A 582 21.51 18.73 19.81
CA PHE A 582 22.29 18.00 18.83
C PHE A 582 22.05 18.61 17.45
N VAL A 583 23.10 19.12 16.83
CA VAL A 583 23.00 19.80 15.52
C VAL A 583 23.83 19.03 14.50
N ILE A 584 23.21 18.61 13.41
CA ILE A 584 23.93 18.25 12.19
C ILE A 584 24.22 19.57 11.47
N ALA A 585 25.44 20.06 11.65
CA ALA A 585 25.77 21.40 11.23
C ALA A 585 26.40 21.43 9.83
N HIS A 586 25.79 22.20 8.95
CA HIS A 586 26.29 22.52 7.62
C HIS A 586 26.83 23.96 7.53
N ARG A 587 26.74 24.74 8.61
CA ARG A 587 27.17 26.15 8.67
C ARG A 587 28.31 26.37 9.67
N LEU A 588 29.32 27.09 9.23
CA LEU A 588 30.45 27.43 10.05
C LEU A 588 30.06 28.23 11.32
N SER A 589 29.03 29.10 11.23
CA SER A 589 28.54 29.88 12.38
C SER A 589 27.93 29.00 13.46
N THR A 590 27.12 28.03 13.08
CA THR A 590 26.47 27.07 14.00
C THR A 590 27.50 26.18 14.67
N ILE A 591 28.49 25.72 13.89
CA ILE A 591 29.60 24.89 14.38
C ILE A 591 30.43 25.68 15.41
N ARG A 592 30.87 26.88 15.06
CA ARG A 592 31.72 27.72 15.89
C ARG A 592 31.10 28.00 17.27
N ASN A 593 29.80 28.25 17.32
CA ASN A 593 29.08 28.61 18.54
C ASN A 593 28.59 27.38 19.34
N SER A 594 29.13 26.19 19.08
CA SER A 594 28.78 24.97 19.80
C SER A 594 29.73 24.73 20.98
N ASN A 595 29.18 24.16 22.07
CA ASN A 595 29.97 23.85 23.28
C ASN A 595 30.92 22.68 23.03
N ALA A 596 30.56 21.77 22.11
CA ALA A 596 31.42 20.70 21.64
C ALA A 596 31.14 20.40 20.17
N ILE A 597 32.19 20.09 19.46
CA ILE A 597 32.17 19.69 18.04
C ILE A 597 32.69 18.27 17.99
N ILE A 598 31.94 17.41 17.33
CA ILE A 598 32.27 16.00 17.09
C ILE A 598 32.52 15.84 15.60
N VAL A 599 33.74 15.53 15.23
CA VAL A 599 34.11 15.25 13.85
C VAL A 599 34.00 13.75 13.61
N LEU A 600 33.14 13.41 12.65
CA LEU A 600 32.88 12.02 12.26
C LEU A 600 33.50 11.73 10.90
N ASP A 601 34.17 10.58 10.80
CA ASP A 601 34.62 10.03 9.54
C ASP A 601 34.46 8.52 9.52
N HIS A 602 33.90 7.98 8.46
CA HIS A 602 33.63 6.54 8.29
C HIS A 602 33.03 5.86 9.55
N GLY A 603 32.06 6.53 10.18
CA GLY A 603 31.35 6.01 11.35
C GLY A 603 32.16 6.01 12.64
N ARG A 604 33.27 6.74 12.71
CA ARG A 604 34.11 6.89 13.92
C ARG A 604 34.25 8.36 14.31
N ILE A 605 34.38 8.63 15.60
CA ILE A 605 34.75 9.96 16.09
C ILE A 605 36.28 10.10 15.95
N ILE A 606 36.71 11.04 15.10
CA ILE A 606 38.14 11.29 14.85
C ILE A 606 38.65 12.48 15.62
N GLU A 607 37.81 13.49 15.88
CA GLU A 607 38.17 14.66 16.67
C GLU A 607 36.99 15.06 17.56
N ARG A 608 37.32 15.63 18.75
CA ARG A 608 36.33 16.17 19.67
C ARG A 608 36.97 17.35 20.46
N GLY A 609 36.28 18.47 20.54
CA GLY A 609 36.73 19.65 21.28
C GLY A 609 35.79 20.82 21.06
N ASP A 610 36.13 21.98 21.56
CA ASP A 610 35.50 23.24 21.16
C ASP A 610 36.17 23.79 19.88
N HIS A 611 35.68 24.94 19.40
CA HIS A 611 36.21 25.56 18.19
C HIS A 611 37.70 25.88 18.30
N ASP A 612 38.12 26.51 19.41
CA ASP A 612 39.48 27.00 19.60
C ASP A 612 40.47 25.83 19.76
N ASP A 613 40.09 24.80 20.50
CA ASP A 613 40.86 23.57 20.67
C ASP A 613 41.13 22.88 19.32
N LEU A 614 40.08 22.70 18.49
CA LEU A 614 40.19 22.00 17.21
C LEU A 614 40.93 22.81 16.15
N ILE A 615 40.85 24.13 16.19
CA ILE A 615 41.66 25.01 15.32
C ILE A 615 43.14 24.89 15.65
N GLN A 616 43.49 24.80 16.95
CA GLN A 616 44.88 24.63 17.39
C GLN A 616 45.45 23.27 16.99
N GLN A 617 44.63 22.21 17.00
CA GLN A 617 45.06 20.86 16.62
C GLN A 617 45.40 20.75 15.12
N LYS A 618 44.92 21.66 14.28
CA LYS A 618 45.13 21.69 12.82
C LYS A 618 44.76 20.37 12.13
N GLY A 619 43.79 19.64 12.66
CA GLY A 619 43.30 18.38 12.15
C GLY A 619 42.26 18.53 11.02
N THR A 620 41.36 17.56 10.92
CA THR A 620 40.29 17.50 9.91
C THR A 620 39.31 18.69 10.07
N TYR A 621 38.96 19.06 11.31
CA TYR A 621 38.12 20.23 11.57
C TYR A 621 38.73 21.52 11.03
N TYR A 622 40.03 21.72 11.25
CA TYR A 622 40.74 22.88 10.72
C TYR A 622 40.71 22.94 9.20
N GLN A 623 40.86 21.79 8.54
CA GLN A 623 40.81 21.70 7.08
C GLN A 623 39.40 22.02 6.53
N LEU A 624 38.35 21.53 7.20
CA LEU A 624 36.95 21.85 6.88
C LEU A 624 36.67 23.36 7.13
N TYR A 625 37.11 23.91 8.23
CA TYR A 625 36.88 25.31 8.57
C TYR A 625 37.61 26.29 7.64
N THR A 626 38.82 25.95 7.18
CA THR A 626 39.61 26.76 6.25
C THR A 626 39.29 26.55 4.77
N GLY A 627 38.30 25.73 4.45
CA GLY A 627 37.91 25.43 3.08
C GLY A 627 38.89 24.55 2.28
N LYS A 628 39.82 23.87 2.97
CA LYS A 628 40.75 22.92 2.34
C LYS A 628 40.10 21.54 2.15
N LEU A 629 39.03 21.27 2.86
CA LEU A 629 38.13 20.12 2.70
C LEU A 629 36.70 20.67 2.61
N GLU A 630 35.88 20.13 1.72
CA GLU A 630 34.47 20.52 1.63
C GLU A 630 33.60 19.68 2.56
N LEU A 631 32.61 20.35 3.18
CA LEU A 631 31.45 19.71 3.85
C LEU A 631 30.49 19.23 2.75
N SER A 632 30.83 18.19 2.03
CA SER A 632 29.97 17.65 0.96
C SER A 632 28.90 16.71 1.50
#